data_7dd8b4647e5efd10ab09a682dd0f1ba8
#
_entry.id   7dd8b4647e5efd10ab09a682dd0f1ba8
#
_cell.length_a   1.000
_cell.length_b   1.000
_cell.length_c   1.000
_cell.angle_alpha   90.00
_cell.angle_beta   90.00
_cell.angle_gamma   90.00
#
_symmetry.space_group_name_H-M   'P 1'
#
loop_
_entity.id
_entity.type
_entity.pdbx_description
1 polymer ?
#
loop_
_entity_poly.entity_id
_entity_poly.type
_entity_poly.pdbx_seq_one_letter_code
_entity_poly.pdbx_strand_id
1 'polypeptide(L)'
;RPMCMYMPLIYARKAEHVMVCGQGVIDGHGENWWRRKAEFRKKGLRRPHMICFDHCRNVKVKDVTLINSPAWTIHPCSCDQVLIQGVSIKNPADSPNTDGINPNSSRNVRIENCVIDVGDDCIAIKSGTEDSENPEPCENVIISNCNMIHGHGGIVIGSEMSGGIRNVVVTNCVFQDTDRGIRIKSRRKRGGIVEQ
;
A
#
# COMPACT_ATOMS: atom_id res chain seq x y z
N ARG A 1 -2.82 -20.56 12.39
CA ARG A 1 -1.36 -20.28 12.48
C ARG A 1 -1.13 -18.87 11.94
N PRO A 2 -0.38 -18.01 12.63
CA PRO A 2 0.02 -16.73 12.06
C PRO A 2 0.80 -16.99 10.77
N MET A 3 0.43 -16.29 9.70
CA MET A 3 1.11 -16.41 8.42
C MET A 3 2.47 -15.70 8.53
N CYS A 4 3.57 -16.44 8.40
CA CYS A 4 4.90 -15.84 8.32
C CYS A 4 5.09 -15.12 6.99
N MET A 5 5.65 -13.93 7.02
CA MET A 5 6.00 -13.14 5.85
C MET A 5 7.52 -13.08 5.70
N TYR A 6 8.00 -13.17 4.47
CA TYR A 6 9.40 -12.86 4.19
C TYR A 6 9.67 -11.37 4.47
N MET A 7 10.89 -11.05 4.88
CA MET A 7 11.29 -9.67 5.14
C MET A 7 11.16 -8.81 3.87
N PRO A 8 10.64 -7.60 3.99
CA PRO A 8 10.64 -6.64 2.88
C PRO A 8 12.06 -6.33 2.40
N LEU A 9 12.18 -5.90 1.14
CA LEU A 9 13.47 -5.50 0.58
C LEU A 9 14.06 -4.27 1.32
N ILE A 10 13.20 -3.30 1.62
CA ILE A 10 13.55 -2.17 2.49
C ILE A 10 12.59 -2.20 3.67
N TYR A 11 13.14 -2.22 4.87
CA TYR A 11 12.37 -2.31 6.11
C TYR A 11 12.92 -1.38 7.19
N ALA A 12 12.02 -0.62 7.81
CA ALA A 12 12.32 0.11 9.04
C ALA A 12 11.22 -0.13 10.06
N ARG A 13 11.58 -0.24 11.33
CA ARG A 13 10.65 -0.44 12.43
C ARG A 13 10.98 0.44 13.61
N LYS A 14 9.95 1.09 14.19
CA LYS A 14 10.07 1.96 15.37
C LYS A 14 11.19 3.01 15.20
N ALA A 15 11.31 3.54 13.99
CA ALA A 15 12.31 4.52 13.63
C ALA A 15 11.66 5.90 13.34
N GLU A 16 12.42 6.95 13.54
CA GLU A 16 12.00 8.30 13.20
C GLU A 16 12.88 8.90 12.11
N HIS A 17 12.32 9.86 11.35
CA HIS A 17 13.03 10.58 10.29
C HIS A 17 13.62 9.65 9.21
N VAL A 18 12.86 8.67 8.78
CA VAL A 18 13.28 7.69 7.76
C VAL A 18 12.95 8.23 6.37
N MET A 19 13.93 8.17 5.46
CA MET A 19 13.72 8.62 4.09
C MET A 19 14.31 7.64 3.08
N VAL A 20 13.53 7.35 2.04
CA VAL A 20 13.98 6.72 0.78
C VAL A 20 13.79 7.75 -0.31
N CYS A 21 14.86 8.21 -0.92
CA CYS A 21 14.78 9.29 -1.91
C CYS A 21 15.84 9.17 -3.01
N GLY A 22 15.61 9.93 -4.09
CA GLY A 22 16.52 10.01 -5.23
C GLY A 22 15.81 9.61 -6.52
N GLN A 23 16.51 9.75 -7.64
CA GLN A 23 15.95 9.48 -8.98
C GLN A 23 16.33 8.09 -9.52
N GLY A 24 16.76 7.19 -8.64
CA GLY A 24 17.13 5.83 -9.00
C GLY A 24 15.94 4.90 -9.17
N VAL A 25 16.22 3.72 -9.69
CA VAL A 25 15.26 2.62 -9.86
C VAL A 25 15.55 1.53 -8.83
N ILE A 26 14.52 1.06 -8.14
CA ILE A 26 14.58 -0.12 -7.28
C ILE A 26 13.72 -1.20 -7.94
N ASP A 27 14.34 -2.30 -8.32
CA ASP A 27 13.67 -3.46 -8.92
C ASP A 27 13.48 -4.55 -7.87
N GLY A 28 12.24 -4.93 -7.63
CA GLY A 28 11.87 -5.96 -6.65
C GLY A 28 12.04 -7.39 -7.16
N HIS A 29 12.35 -7.58 -8.45
CA HIS A 29 12.49 -8.90 -9.09
C HIS A 29 11.31 -9.86 -8.76
N GLY A 30 10.08 -9.34 -8.86
CA GLY A 30 8.85 -10.01 -8.39
C GLY A 30 8.46 -11.27 -9.14
N GLU A 31 8.92 -11.50 -10.36
CA GLU A 31 8.47 -12.60 -11.23
C GLU A 31 8.50 -13.98 -10.55
N ASN A 32 9.60 -14.32 -9.91
CA ASN A 32 9.74 -15.60 -9.23
C ASN A 32 8.77 -15.75 -8.05
N TRP A 33 8.44 -14.64 -7.40
CA TRP A 33 7.46 -14.58 -6.33
C TRP A 33 6.03 -14.77 -6.86
N TRP A 34 5.71 -14.18 -8.02
CA TRP A 34 4.37 -14.30 -8.63
C TRP A 34 4.12 -15.72 -9.11
N ARG A 35 5.08 -16.32 -9.83
CA ARG A 35 4.98 -17.71 -10.33
C ARG A 35 4.77 -18.71 -9.19
N ARG A 36 5.37 -18.47 -8.04
CA ARG A 36 5.29 -19.37 -6.88
C ARG A 36 4.22 -18.98 -5.85
N LYS A 37 3.34 -18.04 -6.15
CA LYS A 37 2.27 -17.56 -5.23
C LYS A 37 1.47 -18.71 -4.61
N ALA A 38 1.05 -19.69 -5.41
CA ALA A 38 0.28 -20.83 -4.94
C ALA A 38 1.08 -21.74 -3.98
N GLU A 39 2.36 -21.92 -4.24
CA GLU A 39 3.27 -22.69 -3.37
C GLU A 39 3.42 -22.01 -2.00
N PHE A 40 3.73 -20.72 -1.98
CA PHE A 40 3.85 -19.94 -0.75
C PHE A 40 2.56 -20.00 0.08
N ARG A 41 1.41 -19.83 -0.58
CA ARG A 41 0.10 -19.92 0.09
C ARG A 41 -0.12 -21.29 0.75
N LYS A 42 0.21 -22.39 0.06
CA LYS A 42 0.11 -23.75 0.63
C LYS A 42 0.99 -23.95 1.86
N LYS A 43 2.14 -23.30 1.89
CA LYS A 43 3.09 -23.34 3.03
C LYS A 43 2.71 -22.38 4.16
N GLY A 44 1.64 -21.59 4.02
CA GLY A 44 1.27 -20.55 4.99
C GLY A 44 2.25 -19.36 5.00
N LEU A 45 2.95 -19.15 3.91
CA LEU A 45 3.93 -18.06 3.76
C LEU A 45 3.35 -16.94 2.90
N ARG A 46 3.72 -15.70 3.23
CA ARG A 46 3.42 -14.52 2.40
C ARG A 46 4.68 -14.03 1.70
N ARG A 47 4.50 -13.56 0.47
CA ARG A 47 5.54 -12.88 -0.29
C ARG A 47 5.94 -11.58 0.40
N PRO A 48 7.20 -11.13 0.29
CA PRO A 48 7.62 -9.87 0.90
C PRO A 48 6.92 -8.68 0.25
N HIS A 49 6.70 -7.63 1.01
CA HIS A 49 6.47 -6.31 0.46
C HIS A 49 7.81 -5.73 -0.05
N MET A 50 7.76 -4.76 -0.96
CA MET A 50 9.01 -4.14 -1.42
C MET A 50 9.55 -3.19 -0.36
N ILE A 51 8.76 -2.23 0.08
CA ILE A 51 9.13 -1.26 1.12
C ILE A 51 8.08 -1.32 2.23
N CYS A 52 8.52 -1.52 3.46
CA CYS A 52 7.64 -1.51 4.61
C CYS A 52 8.22 -0.67 5.76
N PHE A 53 7.41 0.24 6.27
CA PHE A 53 7.68 0.98 7.48
C PHE A 53 6.68 0.53 8.55
N ASP A 54 7.19 0.12 9.70
CA ASP A 54 6.37 -0.44 10.78
C ASP A 54 6.55 0.40 12.06
N HIS A 55 5.47 1.03 12.54
CA HIS A 55 5.50 1.93 13.71
C HIS A 55 6.56 3.04 13.60
N CYS A 56 6.72 3.62 12.41
CA CYS A 56 7.68 4.69 12.16
C CYS A 56 7.01 6.07 12.20
N ARG A 57 7.80 7.10 12.46
CA ARG A 57 7.36 8.49 12.45
C ARG A 57 8.21 9.34 11.51
N ASN A 58 7.55 10.33 10.86
CA ASN A 58 8.20 11.20 9.88
C ASN A 58 8.90 10.41 8.77
N VAL A 59 8.09 9.65 8.03
CA VAL A 59 8.53 8.79 6.93
C VAL A 59 8.39 9.53 5.62
N LYS A 60 9.40 9.46 4.76
CA LYS A 60 9.36 10.06 3.42
C LYS A 60 9.82 9.08 2.35
N VAL A 61 9.06 8.98 1.26
CA VAL A 61 9.49 8.29 0.02
C VAL A 61 9.36 9.29 -1.11
N LYS A 62 10.47 9.63 -1.78
CA LYS A 62 10.48 10.72 -2.75
C LYS A 62 11.27 10.39 -4.01
N ASP A 63 10.65 10.71 -5.15
CA ASP A 63 11.25 10.80 -6.48
C ASP A 63 11.85 9.49 -7.03
N VAL A 64 11.71 8.37 -6.30
CA VAL A 64 12.22 7.06 -6.71
C VAL A 64 11.27 6.36 -7.69
N THR A 65 11.82 5.51 -8.53
CA THR A 65 11.08 4.60 -9.39
C THR A 65 11.13 3.18 -8.80
N LEU A 66 9.96 2.56 -8.61
CA LEU A 66 9.81 1.23 -8.03
C LEU A 66 9.18 0.30 -9.06
N ILE A 67 9.84 -0.80 -9.38
CA ILE A 67 9.35 -1.73 -10.41
C ILE A 67 9.35 -3.17 -9.91
N ASN A 68 8.46 -3.99 -10.47
CA ASN A 68 8.40 -5.43 -10.25
C ASN A 68 8.36 -5.85 -8.77
N SER A 69 7.48 -5.23 -8.00
CA SER A 69 7.32 -5.58 -6.58
C SER A 69 6.87 -7.04 -6.39
N PRO A 70 7.42 -7.80 -5.44
CA PRO A 70 6.98 -9.18 -5.16
C PRO A 70 5.52 -9.28 -4.69
N ALA A 71 5.04 -8.27 -3.98
CA ALA A 71 3.68 -8.08 -3.49
C ALA A 71 3.40 -6.57 -3.35
N TRP A 72 2.78 -6.10 -2.26
CA TRP A 72 2.56 -4.67 -2.04
C TRP A 72 3.86 -3.86 -2.13
N THR A 73 3.80 -2.72 -2.82
CA THR A 73 5.02 -1.97 -3.14
C THR A 73 5.44 -1.07 -1.99
N ILE A 74 4.62 -0.11 -1.56
CA ILE A 74 4.92 0.76 -0.41
C ILE A 74 3.87 0.53 0.67
N HIS A 75 4.32 0.09 1.85
CA HIS A 75 3.43 -0.28 2.96
C HIS A 75 3.83 0.40 4.28
N PRO A 76 3.38 1.62 4.56
CA PRO A 76 3.45 2.18 5.90
C PRO A 76 2.36 1.55 6.78
N CYS A 77 2.78 0.97 7.91
CA CYS A 77 1.91 0.30 8.87
C CYS A 77 2.08 0.94 10.25
N SER A 78 0.99 1.39 10.85
CA SER A 78 0.98 2.09 12.16
C SER A 78 1.99 3.25 12.21
N CYS A 79 2.10 3.99 11.10
CA CYS A 79 3.01 5.11 10.96
C CYS A 79 2.30 6.46 11.18
N ASP A 80 3.07 7.47 11.59
CA ASP A 80 2.62 8.84 11.74
C ASP A 80 3.48 9.79 10.91
N GLN A 81 2.85 10.79 10.26
CA GLN A 81 3.52 11.76 9.39
C GLN A 81 4.25 11.07 8.21
N VAL A 82 3.48 10.53 7.29
CA VAL A 82 3.97 9.83 6.09
C VAL A 82 3.81 10.75 4.87
N LEU A 83 4.90 10.96 4.14
CA LEU A 83 4.89 11.65 2.84
C LEU A 83 5.43 10.73 1.75
N ILE A 84 4.60 10.49 0.72
CA ILE A 84 4.99 9.79 -0.50
C ILE A 84 4.78 10.75 -1.66
N GLN A 85 5.86 11.19 -2.30
CA GLN A 85 5.84 12.30 -3.25
C GLN A 85 6.70 12.00 -4.49
N GLY A 86 6.16 12.27 -5.67
CA GLY A 86 6.91 12.17 -6.92
C GLY A 86 7.36 10.75 -7.29
N VAL A 87 6.76 9.73 -6.69
CA VAL A 87 7.15 8.34 -6.88
C VAL A 87 6.50 7.78 -8.14
N SER A 88 7.29 7.04 -8.93
CA SER A 88 6.78 6.23 -10.04
C SER A 88 6.76 4.75 -9.64
N ILE A 89 5.59 4.11 -9.70
CA ILE A 89 5.44 2.68 -9.43
C ILE A 89 4.99 1.99 -10.71
N LYS A 90 5.70 0.93 -11.12
CA LYS A 90 5.34 0.14 -12.30
C LYS A 90 5.46 -1.36 -12.02
N ASN A 91 4.33 -2.01 -11.97
CA ASN A 91 4.23 -3.47 -11.87
C ASN A 91 3.39 -3.99 -13.05
N PRO A 92 3.68 -5.15 -13.64
CA PRO A 92 2.86 -5.71 -14.72
C PRO A 92 1.39 -5.81 -14.33
N ALA A 93 0.50 -5.52 -15.28
CA ALA A 93 -0.95 -5.49 -15.04
C ALA A 93 -1.53 -6.85 -14.59
N ASP A 94 -0.85 -7.95 -14.90
CA ASP A 94 -1.24 -9.31 -14.50
C ASP A 94 -0.51 -9.80 -13.24
N SER A 95 0.35 -8.98 -12.64
CA SER A 95 1.11 -9.34 -11.45
C SER A 95 0.22 -9.34 -10.20
N PRO A 96 0.15 -10.45 -9.45
CA PRO A 96 -0.82 -10.58 -8.38
C PRO A 96 -0.42 -9.88 -7.09
N ASN A 97 -1.33 -9.12 -6.50
CA ASN A 97 -1.17 -8.39 -5.23
C ASN A 97 -0.01 -7.38 -5.25
N THR A 98 0.23 -6.79 -6.40
CA THR A 98 1.24 -5.75 -6.56
C THR A 98 0.64 -4.36 -6.39
N ASP A 99 -0.14 -4.19 -5.32
CA ASP A 99 -0.70 -2.91 -4.94
C ASP A 99 0.41 -1.85 -4.87
N GLY A 100 0.10 -0.62 -5.25
CA GLY A 100 1.07 0.46 -5.27
C GLY A 100 1.39 0.98 -3.88
N ILE A 101 0.43 1.60 -3.21
CA ILE A 101 0.64 2.23 -1.91
C ILE A 101 -0.47 1.81 -0.94
N ASN A 102 -0.08 1.21 0.18
CA ASN A 102 -1.00 0.63 1.17
C ASN A 102 -0.78 1.24 2.56
N PRO A 103 -1.24 2.47 2.83
CA PRO A 103 -1.24 2.98 4.20
C PRO A 103 -2.20 2.14 5.05
N ASN A 104 -1.70 1.62 6.17
CA ASN A 104 -2.43 0.71 7.04
C ASN A 104 -2.34 1.19 8.49
N SER A 105 -3.46 1.48 9.13
CA SER A 105 -3.52 2.01 10.50
C SER A 105 -2.56 3.19 10.72
N SER A 106 -2.36 4.00 9.69
CA SER A 106 -1.42 5.12 9.68
C SER A 106 -2.18 6.44 9.67
N ARG A 107 -1.55 7.49 10.19
CA ARG A 107 -2.18 8.81 10.26
C ARG A 107 -1.30 9.92 9.70
N ASN A 108 -1.95 11.02 9.31
CA ASN A 108 -1.28 12.18 8.71
C ASN A 108 -0.47 11.78 7.47
N VAL A 109 -1.15 11.08 6.55
CA VAL A 109 -0.56 10.52 5.32
C VAL A 109 -0.81 11.46 4.15
N ARG A 110 0.23 11.79 3.41
CA ARG A 110 0.15 12.51 2.13
C ARG A 110 0.75 11.68 1.03
N ILE A 111 0.00 11.53 -0.06
CA ILE A 111 0.42 10.85 -1.29
C ILE A 111 0.18 11.84 -2.42
N GLU A 112 1.24 12.32 -3.06
CA GLU A 112 1.10 13.40 -4.02
C GLU A 112 2.08 13.30 -5.20
N ASN A 113 1.62 13.76 -6.36
CA ASN A 113 2.41 13.81 -7.59
C ASN A 113 3.00 12.44 -7.99
N CYS A 114 2.26 11.35 -7.74
CA CYS A 114 2.71 9.99 -8.04
C CYS A 114 2.10 9.45 -9.34
N VAL A 115 2.86 8.60 -10.01
CA VAL A 115 2.38 7.79 -11.15
C VAL A 115 2.37 6.34 -10.71
N ILE A 116 1.20 5.70 -10.74
CA ILE A 116 1.02 4.36 -10.19
C ILE A 116 0.37 3.47 -11.24
N ASP A 117 1.14 2.55 -11.80
CA ASP A 117 0.75 1.58 -12.83
C ASP A 117 0.97 0.17 -12.27
N VAL A 118 -0.09 -0.55 -11.94
CA VAL A 118 0.02 -1.78 -11.14
C VAL A 118 -1.00 -2.86 -11.53
N GLY A 119 -0.76 -4.09 -11.07
CA GLY A 119 -1.60 -5.25 -11.32
C GLY A 119 -2.68 -5.51 -10.25
N ASP A 120 -2.73 -4.76 -9.16
CA ASP A 120 -3.77 -4.82 -8.13
C ASP A 120 -4.22 -3.39 -7.77
N ASP A 121 -4.59 -3.06 -6.56
CA ASP A 121 -5.08 -1.71 -6.23
C ASP A 121 -3.95 -0.65 -6.32
N CYS A 122 -4.20 0.51 -6.93
CA CYS A 122 -3.17 1.57 -7.02
C CYS A 122 -2.86 2.16 -5.65
N ILE A 123 -3.87 2.65 -4.92
CA ILE A 123 -3.74 3.08 -3.54
C ILE A 123 -4.83 2.39 -2.73
N ALA A 124 -4.46 1.58 -1.75
CA ALA A 124 -5.41 0.87 -0.91
C ALA A 124 -5.23 1.24 0.58
N ILE A 125 -6.15 2.05 1.08
CA ILE A 125 -6.17 2.50 2.48
C ILE A 125 -6.72 1.38 3.35
N LYS A 126 -5.97 1.01 4.37
CA LYS A 126 -6.25 -0.15 5.23
C LYS A 126 -6.15 0.21 6.71
N SER A 127 -6.77 -0.59 7.57
CA SER A 127 -6.73 -0.41 9.04
C SER A 127 -6.89 -1.73 9.78
N GLY A 128 -6.03 -2.70 9.45
CA GLY A 128 -6.02 -3.99 10.10
C GLY A 128 -7.12 -4.94 9.67
N THR A 129 -7.09 -6.13 10.22
CA THR A 129 -8.03 -7.23 9.94
C THR A 129 -8.82 -7.59 11.20
N GLU A 130 -9.81 -8.46 11.04
CA GLU A 130 -10.58 -9.06 12.11
C GLU A 130 -9.74 -9.80 13.18
N ASP A 131 -8.53 -10.18 12.84
CA ASP A 131 -7.59 -10.87 13.73
C ASP A 131 -6.62 -9.90 14.45
N SER A 132 -6.73 -8.61 14.19
CA SER A 132 -5.92 -7.59 14.86
C SER A 132 -6.42 -7.39 16.29
N GLU A 133 -5.53 -7.45 17.29
CA GLU A 133 -5.91 -7.31 18.71
C GLU A 133 -6.51 -5.95 19.01
N ASN A 134 -5.91 -4.89 18.48
CA ASN A 134 -6.37 -3.51 18.64
C ASN A 134 -6.22 -2.79 17.31
N PRO A 135 -7.15 -2.95 16.36
CA PRO A 135 -7.03 -2.32 15.07
C PRO A 135 -7.23 -0.80 15.20
N GLU A 136 -6.16 -0.05 14.91
CA GLU A 136 -6.22 1.41 14.87
C GLU A 136 -6.73 1.91 13.52
N PRO A 137 -7.42 3.05 13.48
CA PRO A 137 -7.89 3.62 12.23
C PRO A 137 -6.73 4.08 11.32
N CYS A 138 -7.02 4.19 10.02
CA CYS A 138 -6.20 4.96 9.10
C CYS A 138 -6.90 6.30 8.87
N GLU A 139 -6.21 7.41 9.17
CA GLU A 139 -6.88 8.70 9.23
C GLU A 139 -6.02 9.88 8.75
N ASN A 140 -6.70 10.99 8.40
CA ASN A 140 -6.08 12.22 7.90
C ASN A 140 -5.22 11.91 6.67
N VAL A 141 -5.83 11.30 5.65
CA VAL A 141 -5.16 10.88 4.41
C VAL A 141 -5.50 11.87 3.29
N ILE A 142 -4.49 12.45 2.69
CA ILE A 142 -4.61 13.34 1.52
C ILE A 142 -3.92 12.69 0.33
N ILE A 143 -4.67 12.52 -0.76
CA ILE A 143 -4.18 11.99 -2.03
C ILE A 143 -4.43 13.05 -3.10
N SER A 144 -3.37 13.54 -3.75
CA SER A 144 -3.52 14.63 -4.71
C SER A 144 -2.55 14.52 -5.90
N ASN A 145 -3.01 15.00 -7.05
CA ASN A 145 -2.19 15.10 -8.27
C ASN A 145 -1.57 13.76 -8.69
N CYS A 146 -2.26 12.64 -8.47
CA CYS A 146 -1.77 11.32 -8.82
C CYS A 146 -2.41 10.80 -10.11
N ASN A 147 -1.63 10.09 -10.90
CA ASN A 147 -2.10 9.35 -12.07
C ASN A 147 -2.08 7.85 -11.73
N MET A 148 -3.25 7.22 -11.76
CA MET A 148 -3.45 5.81 -11.45
C MET A 148 -3.83 5.07 -12.72
N ILE A 149 -3.00 4.10 -13.08
CA ILE A 149 -3.08 3.41 -14.36
C ILE A 149 -3.27 1.93 -14.11
N HIS A 150 -4.20 1.30 -14.86
CA HIS A 150 -4.58 -0.10 -14.68
C HIS A 150 -5.04 -0.41 -13.23
N GLY A 151 -4.87 -1.65 -12.81
CA GLY A 151 -5.21 -2.11 -11.46
C GLY A 151 -6.69 -2.32 -11.20
N HIS A 152 -6.98 -3.00 -10.10
CA HIS A 152 -8.34 -3.35 -9.69
C HIS A 152 -9.12 -2.17 -9.08
N GLY A 153 -8.44 -1.12 -8.71
CA GLY A 153 -9.02 0.12 -8.24
C GLY A 153 -7.99 1.23 -8.09
N GLY A 154 -8.36 2.45 -8.45
CA GLY A 154 -7.50 3.62 -8.30
C GLY A 154 -7.32 3.96 -6.83
N ILE A 155 -8.40 4.38 -6.17
CA ILE A 155 -8.45 4.58 -4.71
C ILE A 155 -9.36 3.53 -4.10
N VAL A 156 -8.82 2.73 -3.20
CA VAL A 156 -9.54 1.64 -2.57
C VAL A 156 -9.52 1.79 -1.06
N ILE A 157 -10.66 1.64 -0.41
CA ILE A 157 -10.79 1.48 1.03
C ILE A 157 -10.98 -0.02 1.30
N GLY A 158 -10.04 -0.60 2.05
CA GLY A 158 -10.09 -2.02 2.44
C GLY A 158 -9.33 -2.97 1.47
N SER A 159 -9.65 -4.28 1.52
CA SER A 159 -10.67 -4.93 2.38
C SER A 159 -10.27 -5.02 3.85
N GLU A 160 -9.02 -4.85 4.18
CA GLU A 160 -8.51 -4.79 5.56
C GLU A 160 -8.85 -3.41 6.16
N MET A 161 -10.00 -3.29 6.90
CA MET A 161 -10.46 -1.99 7.40
C MET A 161 -11.13 -2.07 8.78
N SER A 162 -10.74 -3.06 9.60
CA SER A 162 -11.38 -3.32 10.89
C SER A 162 -11.24 -2.17 11.90
N GLY A 163 -10.17 -1.39 11.84
CA GLY A 163 -9.95 -0.22 12.68
C GLY A 163 -10.68 1.05 12.23
N GLY A 164 -11.35 1.00 11.07
CA GLY A 164 -12.01 2.16 10.49
C GLY A 164 -11.09 3.05 9.67
N ILE A 165 -11.71 3.89 8.83
CA ILE A 165 -11.00 4.84 7.96
C ILE A 165 -11.77 6.16 7.99
N ARG A 166 -11.06 7.27 8.23
CA ARG A 166 -11.71 8.59 8.34
C ARG A 166 -10.84 9.74 7.84
N ASN A 167 -11.49 10.85 7.54
CA ASN A 167 -10.84 12.08 7.07
C ASN A 167 -9.95 11.82 5.83
N VAL A 168 -10.53 11.30 4.75
CA VAL A 168 -9.84 11.04 3.48
C VAL A 168 -10.22 12.05 2.44
N VAL A 169 -9.24 12.73 1.87
CA VAL A 169 -9.41 13.69 0.77
C VAL A 169 -8.69 13.21 -0.47
N VAL A 170 -9.38 13.13 -1.59
CA VAL A 170 -8.82 12.81 -2.90
C VAL A 170 -9.12 13.98 -3.85
N THR A 171 -8.10 14.54 -4.47
CA THR A 171 -8.24 15.70 -5.37
C THR A 171 -7.25 15.66 -6.53
N ASN A 172 -7.65 16.20 -7.67
CA ASN A 172 -6.81 16.30 -8.87
C ASN A 172 -6.16 14.98 -9.30
N CYS A 173 -6.86 13.87 -9.19
CA CYS A 173 -6.37 12.56 -9.60
C CYS A 173 -6.98 12.10 -10.92
N VAL A 174 -6.18 11.40 -11.71
CA VAL A 174 -6.61 10.79 -12.98
C VAL A 174 -6.63 9.27 -12.81
N PHE A 175 -7.70 8.65 -13.26
CA PHE A 175 -7.86 7.20 -13.30
C PHE A 175 -7.92 6.75 -14.77
N GLN A 176 -6.98 5.91 -15.17
CA GLN A 176 -6.87 5.43 -16.53
C GLN A 176 -6.85 3.90 -16.54
N ASP A 177 -7.78 3.29 -17.23
CA ASP A 177 -7.86 1.82 -17.39
C ASP A 177 -7.90 1.05 -16.06
N THR A 178 -8.31 1.70 -14.96
CA THR A 178 -8.59 1.03 -13.69
C THR A 178 -9.96 0.35 -13.76
N ASP A 179 -10.10 -0.85 -13.18
CA ASP A 179 -11.42 -1.52 -13.12
C ASP A 179 -12.46 -0.63 -12.42
N ARG A 180 -12.04 0.13 -11.43
CA ARG A 180 -12.84 1.11 -10.68
C ARG A 180 -12.01 2.31 -10.26
N GLY A 181 -12.51 3.52 -10.44
CA GLY A 181 -11.83 4.74 -9.97
C GLY A 181 -11.74 4.76 -8.44
N ILE A 182 -12.92 4.69 -7.77
CA ILE A 182 -13.02 4.66 -6.30
C ILE A 182 -13.79 3.39 -5.90
N ARG A 183 -13.30 2.71 -4.87
CA ARG A 183 -13.89 1.46 -4.39
C ARG A 183 -13.82 1.35 -2.87
N ILE A 184 -14.95 1.02 -2.24
CA ILE A 184 -14.99 0.60 -0.84
C ILE A 184 -15.30 -0.89 -0.81
N LYS A 185 -14.44 -1.70 -0.19
CA LYS A 185 -14.62 -3.13 -0.08
C LYS A 185 -14.35 -3.62 1.34
N SER A 186 -15.20 -4.51 1.81
CA SER A 186 -15.05 -5.19 3.10
C SER A 186 -15.61 -6.61 2.98
N ARG A 187 -15.56 -7.37 4.04
CA ARG A 187 -16.24 -8.66 4.14
C ARG A 187 -16.89 -8.83 5.51
N ARG A 188 -17.86 -9.76 5.62
CA ARG A 188 -18.75 -9.94 6.77
C ARG A 188 -17.94 -10.09 8.03
N LYS A 189 -16.93 -10.29 8.40
CA LYS A 189 -16.25 -10.34 9.71
C LYS A 189 -15.27 -9.20 9.95
N ARG A 190 -14.88 -8.50 8.90
CA ARG A 190 -13.90 -7.41 9.02
C ARG A 190 -14.47 -6.17 9.66
N GLY A 191 -15.74 -5.87 9.38
CA GLY A 191 -16.36 -4.65 9.90
C GLY A 191 -15.61 -3.40 9.46
N GLY A 192 -15.53 -2.43 10.37
CA GLY A 192 -14.92 -1.13 10.15
C GLY A 192 -15.93 -0.07 9.71
N ILE A 193 -15.67 1.15 10.10
CA ILE A 193 -16.48 2.33 9.76
C ILE A 193 -15.68 3.20 8.80
N VAL A 194 -16.33 3.74 7.77
CA VAL A 194 -15.76 4.76 6.90
C VAL A 194 -16.53 6.03 7.17
N GLU A 195 -15.85 7.05 7.67
CA GLU A 195 -16.46 8.33 8.06
C GLU A 195 -15.53 9.50 7.79
N GLN A 196 -16.14 10.68 7.85
CA GLN A 196 -15.45 11.95 7.69
C GLN A 196 -15.10 12.52 9.04
#